data_91c9c16ca28960f6fd487ff9043f643f
#
_entry.id   91c9c16ca28960f6fd487ff9043f643f
#
_cell.length_a   1.000
_cell.length_b   1.000
_cell.length_c   1.000
_cell.angle_alpha   90.00
_cell.angle_beta   90.00
_cell.angle_gamma   90.00
#
_symmetry.space_group_name_H-M   'P 1'
#
loop_
_entity.id
_entity.type
_entity.pdbx_description
1 polymer ?
#
loop_
_entity_poly.entity_id
_entity_poly.type
_entity_poly.pdbx_seq_one_letter_code
_entity_poly.pdbx_strand_id
1 'polypeptide(L)'
;MAGSGHGRYTYRLRLSRTALRSLLGEWDRCRWVWNQCVATSRQAYRDGEKCGPAHLDKLLTGWRGEHEWLRAGASVPQQQIIRDFAKSRAKALKDIEARLPVRQRAGMPHFKKKSLARPSLNYTLRGFRFKDGRLHLAGGIVATVVWSRELPADPSSARVYQDILGHWYVSFVVATEVQPLPGTGKVIGIDWGVAETATTTSDDHDLPHAEHGKKAAAKLARYQRMMARRRPPKGKRSSKGYRQARKQAAKAHAKIARQRQDTARVWAKRVVTDHDAIAVEDFRPKFLSRTTMARKAADAAISATKNELVMMGRKHGRTVVLVDPKNTTKDCAVCGARAKHALPLSERTYTCTACGTVSPRDKNSAHVMLVRAGLYPAGAESRRPDQAKPGQAA
;
A
#
# COMPACT_ATOMS: atom_id res chain seq x y z
N MET A 1 18.83 -2.09 -21.47
CA MET A 1 19.39 -2.32 -20.12
C MET A 1 18.26 -2.75 -19.19
N ALA A 2 18.30 -3.94 -18.64
CA ALA A 2 17.28 -4.42 -17.70
C ALA A 2 17.32 -3.56 -16.44
N GLY A 3 16.24 -2.86 -16.13
CA GLY A 3 16.16 -1.98 -14.98
C GLY A 3 16.26 -2.76 -13.68
N SER A 4 17.27 -2.47 -12.86
CA SER A 4 17.36 -3.02 -11.51
C SER A 4 16.30 -2.38 -10.62
N GLY A 5 15.55 -3.20 -9.91
CA GLY A 5 14.53 -2.77 -8.95
C GLY A 5 14.85 -3.25 -7.54
N HIS A 6 13.99 -2.89 -6.59
CA HIS A 6 14.06 -3.42 -5.23
C HIS A 6 12.77 -4.15 -4.87
N GLY A 7 12.91 -5.39 -4.39
CA GLY A 7 11.82 -6.20 -3.90
C GLY A 7 11.77 -6.26 -2.37
N ARG A 8 10.57 -6.48 -1.81
CA ARG A 8 10.39 -6.74 -0.37
C ARG A 8 10.02 -8.18 -0.13
N TYR A 9 10.81 -8.86 0.70
CA TYR A 9 10.62 -10.25 1.07
C TYR A 9 10.35 -10.33 2.57
N THR A 10 9.18 -10.81 2.95
CA THR A 10 8.75 -10.85 4.35
C THR A 10 8.67 -12.29 4.84
N TYR A 11 9.26 -12.54 6.00
CA TYR A 11 9.32 -13.84 6.66
C TYR A 11 8.87 -13.74 8.11
N ARG A 12 8.34 -14.82 8.64
CA ARG A 12 8.00 -14.91 10.05
C ARG A 12 9.27 -15.13 10.87
N LEU A 13 9.30 -14.56 12.08
CA LEU A 13 10.37 -14.80 13.04
C LEU A 13 9.87 -15.71 14.18
N ARG A 14 10.71 -16.65 14.57
CA ARG A 14 10.61 -17.36 15.84
C ARG A 14 11.61 -16.73 16.79
N LEU A 15 11.15 -16.36 17.98
CA LEU A 15 11.93 -15.64 19.00
C LEU A 15 11.95 -16.44 20.28
N SER A 16 13.12 -16.54 20.91
CA SER A 16 13.25 -16.94 22.30
C SER A 16 12.62 -15.88 23.23
N ARG A 17 12.39 -16.22 24.49
CA ARG A 17 11.90 -15.25 25.50
C ARG A 17 12.87 -14.08 25.66
N THR A 18 14.18 -14.36 25.62
CA THR A 18 15.24 -13.36 25.70
C THR A 18 15.21 -12.43 24.50
N ALA A 19 15.23 -12.97 23.27
CA ALA A 19 15.15 -12.19 22.04
C ALA A 19 13.90 -11.31 21.99
N LEU A 20 12.74 -11.84 22.43
CA LEU A 20 11.50 -11.06 22.51
C LEU A 20 11.63 -9.89 23.49
N ARG A 21 12.21 -10.11 24.67
CA ARG A 21 12.42 -9.06 25.68
C ARG A 21 13.36 -7.98 25.14
N SER A 22 14.46 -8.37 24.52
CA SER A 22 15.44 -7.45 23.92
C SER A 22 14.81 -6.63 22.79
N LEU A 23 14.03 -7.23 21.86
CA LEU A 23 13.33 -6.50 20.81
C LEU A 23 12.31 -5.49 21.37
N LEU A 24 11.60 -5.84 22.43
CA LEU A 24 10.67 -4.90 23.08
C LEU A 24 11.42 -3.76 23.76
N GLY A 25 12.59 -4.02 24.37
CA GLY A 25 13.47 -3.00 24.92
C GLY A 25 14.01 -2.04 23.86
N GLU A 26 14.47 -2.59 22.70
CA GLU A 26 14.89 -1.75 21.57
C GLU A 26 13.73 -0.90 21.05
N TRP A 27 12.52 -1.45 20.98
CA TRP A 27 11.35 -0.69 20.60
C TRP A 27 11.02 0.43 21.59
N ASP A 28 11.11 0.18 22.89
CA ASP A 28 10.84 1.23 23.89
C ASP A 28 11.84 2.39 23.75
N ARG A 29 13.15 2.10 23.48
CA ARG A 29 14.17 3.11 23.16
C ARG A 29 13.83 3.91 21.91
N CYS A 30 13.55 3.23 20.79
CA CYS A 30 13.18 3.88 19.54
C CYS A 30 11.89 4.70 19.67
N ARG A 31 10.91 4.22 20.42
CA ARG A 31 9.67 4.96 20.70
C ARG A 31 9.93 6.22 21.51
N TRP A 32 10.84 6.16 22.47
CA TRP A 32 11.27 7.33 23.25
C TRP A 32 11.94 8.36 22.34
N VAL A 33 12.93 7.94 21.54
CA VAL A 33 13.61 8.80 20.55
C VAL A 33 12.59 9.46 19.61
N TRP A 34 11.63 8.71 19.07
CA TRP A 34 10.54 9.29 18.26
C TRP A 34 9.79 10.37 19.00
N ASN A 35 9.48 10.14 20.27
CA ASN A 35 8.72 11.11 21.08
C ASN A 35 9.56 12.36 21.37
N GLN A 36 10.87 12.23 21.59
CA GLN A 36 11.78 13.38 21.70
C GLN A 36 11.80 14.18 20.39
N CYS A 37 11.89 13.50 19.23
CA CYS A 37 11.81 14.19 17.92
C CYS A 37 10.49 14.98 17.76
N VAL A 38 9.36 14.43 18.22
CA VAL A 38 8.08 15.16 18.21
C VAL A 38 8.13 16.37 19.11
N ALA A 39 8.64 16.23 20.34
CA ALA A 39 8.74 17.33 21.31
C ALA A 39 9.65 18.44 20.79
N THR A 40 10.88 18.09 20.39
CA THR A 40 11.86 19.03 19.84
C THR A 40 11.35 19.75 18.59
N SER A 41 10.74 19.02 17.67
CA SER A 41 10.18 19.65 16.44
C SER A 41 9.03 20.60 16.72
N ARG A 42 8.23 20.36 17.76
CA ARG A 42 7.15 21.27 18.17
C ARG A 42 7.70 22.50 18.90
N GLN A 43 8.74 22.33 19.70
CA GLN A 43 9.40 23.42 20.37
C GLN A 43 10.09 24.34 19.36
N ALA A 44 10.94 23.81 18.48
CA ALA A 44 11.57 24.56 17.41
C ALA A 44 10.59 25.35 16.53
N TYR A 45 9.41 24.79 16.25
CA TYR A 45 8.37 25.51 15.52
C TYR A 45 7.83 26.72 16.28
N ARG A 46 7.66 26.60 17.62
CA ARG A 46 7.21 27.75 18.47
C ARG A 46 8.27 28.83 18.55
N ASP A 47 9.53 28.42 18.59
CA ASP A 47 10.69 29.31 18.72
C ASP A 47 11.14 29.91 17.38
N GLY A 48 10.48 29.55 16.27
CA GLY A 48 10.85 29.98 14.92
C GLY A 48 12.13 29.31 14.37
N GLU A 49 12.58 28.23 15.00
CA GLU A 49 13.83 27.57 14.70
C GLU A 49 13.67 26.42 13.68
N LYS A 50 14.80 26.11 13.00
CA LYS A 50 14.85 24.98 12.06
C LYS A 50 15.18 23.67 12.78
N CYS A 51 14.33 22.65 12.64
CA CYS A 51 14.53 21.31 13.16
C CYS A 51 14.63 20.31 11.99
N GLY A 52 15.85 20.05 11.54
CA GLY A 52 16.12 19.08 10.46
C GLY A 52 16.64 17.73 11.00
N PRO A 53 16.81 16.71 10.11
CA PRO A 53 17.33 15.39 10.52
C PRO A 53 18.73 15.47 11.17
N ALA A 54 19.63 16.29 10.64
CA ALA A 54 20.99 16.45 11.16
C ALA A 54 20.99 17.02 12.59
N HIS A 55 20.11 17.97 12.88
CA HIS A 55 19.92 18.50 14.24
C HIS A 55 19.46 17.38 15.20
N LEU A 56 18.47 16.59 14.80
CA LEU A 56 17.98 15.48 15.62
C LEU A 56 19.02 14.37 15.82
N ASP A 57 19.88 14.11 14.82
CA ASP A 57 21.00 13.14 14.97
C ASP A 57 22.05 13.64 15.98
N LYS A 58 22.36 14.94 16.02
CA LYS A 58 23.23 15.54 17.06
C LYS A 58 22.60 15.38 18.45
N LEU A 59 21.30 15.68 18.57
CA LEU A 59 20.59 15.50 19.84
C LEU A 59 20.56 14.04 20.28
N LEU A 60 20.45 13.08 19.37
CA LEU A 60 20.54 11.66 19.72
C LEU A 60 21.88 11.31 20.36
N THR A 61 22.98 11.89 19.86
CA THR A 61 24.29 11.67 20.43
C THR A 61 24.35 12.19 21.89
N GLY A 62 23.83 13.40 22.15
CA GLY A 62 23.69 13.94 23.50
C GLY A 62 22.80 13.06 24.39
N TRP A 63 21.62 12.72 23.97
CA TRP A 63 20.71 11.86 24.72
C TRP A 63 21.30 10.49 25.05
N ARG A 64 22.10 9.92 24.14
CA ARG A 64 22.83 8.67 24.43
C ARG A 64 23.98 8.85 25.43
N GLY A 65 24.55 10.03 25.50
CA GLY A 65 25.54 10.41 26.56
C GLY A 65 24.88 10.52 27.93
N GLU A 66 23.74 11.21 28.00
CA GLU A 66 23.00 11.48 29.24
C GLU A 66 22.24 10.25 29.78
N HIS A 67 21.79 9.36 28.91
CA HIS A 67 20.95 8.23 29.30
C HIS A 67 21.60 6.87 29.01
N GLU A 68 22.14 6.24 30.06
CA GLU A 68 22.76 4.91 29.94
C GLU A 68 21.83 3.85 29.34
N TRP A 69 20.57 3.80 29.77
CA TRP A 69 19.60 2.85 29.25
C TRP A 69 19.37 3.02 27.73
N LEU A 70 19.48 4.23 27.17
CA LEU A 70 19.39 4.51 25.75
C LEU A 70 20.66 4.08 25.02
N ARG A 71 21.84 4.35 25.64
CA ARG A 71 23.16 3.93 25.15
C ARG A 71 23.33 2.42 25.13
N ALA A 72 22.73 1.69 26.07
CA ALA A 72 22.72 0.24 26.12
C ALA A 72 21.97 -0.42 24.92
N GLY A 73 21.16 0.36 24.18
CA GLY A 73 20.52 -0.10 22.94
C GLY A 73 21.37 0.15 21.69
N ALA A 74 20.99 -0.53 20.60
CA ALA A 74 21.65 -0.39 19.30
C ALA A 74 21.45 1.02 18.71
N SER A 75 22.50 1.64 18.20
CA SER A 75 22.43 2.98 17.57
C SER A 75 21.65 2.96 16.25
N VAL A 76 21.82 1.90 15.45
CA VAL A 76 21.22 1.80 14.11
C VAL A 76 19.70 1.98 14.12
N PRO A 77 18.89 1.22 14.87
CA PRO A 77 17.44 1.43 14.88
C PRO A 77 17.03 2.78 15.48
N GLN A 78 17.83 3.36 16.40
CA GLN A 78 17.59 4.69 16.95
C GLN A 78 17.81 5.79 15.90
N GLN A 79 18.85 5.69 15.07
CA GLN A 79 19.06 6.59 13.93
C GLN A 79 17.97 6.40 12.85
N GLN A 80 17.59 5.16 12.57
CA GLN A 80 16.55 4.90 11.58
C GLN A 80 15.18 5.44 11.99
N ILE A 81 14.83 5.46 13.27
CA ILE A 81 13.58 6.06 13.74
C ILE A 81 13.54 7.59 13.54
N ILE A 82 14.69 8.27 13.66
CA ILE A 82 14.82 9.70 13.32
C ILE A 82 14.57 9.92 11.83
N ARG A 83 15.13 9.08 10.96
CA ARG A 83 14.88 9.16 9.50
C ARG A 83 13.42 8.91 9.16
N ASP A 84 12.77 7.95 9.82
CA ASP A 84 11.33 7.70 9.66
C ASP A 84 10.48 8.90 10.11
N PHE A 85 10.87 9.54 11.24
CA PHE A 85 10.25 10.78 11.71
C PHE A 85 10.41 11.90 10.69
N ALA A 86 11.64 12.14 10.23
CA ALA A 86 11.95 13.19 9.26
C ALA A 86 11.18 13.02 7.95
N LYS A 87 11.12 11.80 7.40
CA LYS A 87 10.32 11.50 6.20
C LYS A 87 8.83 11.79 6.42
N SER A 88 8.28 11.39 7.57
CA SER A 88 6.87 11.63 7.89
C SER A 88 6.57 13.12 8.02
N ARG A 89 7.46 13.88 8.68
CA ARG A 89 7.36 15.33 8.84
C ARG A 89 7.48 16.05 7.50
N ALA A 90 8.50 15.71 6.71
CA ALA A 90 8.73 16.33 5.39
C ALA A 90 7.54 16.13 4.45
N LYS A 91 6.93 14.92 4.46
CA LYS A 91 5.71 14.68 3.69
C LYS A 91 4.55 15.58 4.13
N ALA A 92 4.34 15.72 5.42
CA ALA A 92 3.27 16.58 5.96
C ALA A 92 3.49 18.06 5.60
N LEU A 93 4.73 18.54 5.71
CA LEU A 93 5.09 19.92 5.34
C LEU A 93 4.92 20.15 3.84
N LYS A 94 5.38 19.23 2.99
CA LYS A 94 5.19 19.31 1.54
C LYS A 94 3.70 19.39 1.16
N ASP A 95 2.85 18.60 1.81
CA ASP A 95 1.40 18.64 1.56
C ASP A 95 0.76 19.96 2.02
N ILE A 96 1.30 20.60 3.06
CA ILE A 96 0.88 21.92 3.54
C ILE A 96 1.33 23.00 2.54
N GLU A 97 2.58 22.98 2.13
CA GLU A 97 3.18 23.91 1.15
C GLU A 97 2.44 23.84 -0.19
N ALA A 98 2.11 22.65 -0.65
CA ALA A 98 1.30 22.41 -1.85
C ALA A 98 -0.18 22.81 -1.67
N ARG A 99 -0.55 23.43 -0.52
CA ARG A 99 -1.92 23.87 -0.18
C ARG A 99 -3.00 22.80 -0.39
N LEU A 100 -2.63 21.52 -0.27
CA LEU A 100 -3.61 20.45 -0.40
C LEU A 100 -4.74 20.64 0.63
N PRO A 101 -5.99 20.26 0.29
CA PRO A 101 -7.08 20.26 1.27
C PRO A 101 -6.71 19.42 2.50
N VAL A 102 -7.09 19.86 3.70
CA VAL A 102 -6.75 19.22 5.00
C VAL A 102 -7.01 17.70 4.98
N ARG A 103 -8.07 17.26 4.29
CA ARG A 103 -8.45 15.85 4.16
C ARG A 103 -7.47 15.02 3.32
N GLN A 104 -6.67 15.67 2.48
CA GLN A 104 -5.69 15.02 1.59
C GLN A 104 -4.27 15.09 2.15
N ARG A 105 -4.02 15.97 3.12
CA ARG A 105 -2.69 16.12 3.73
C ARG A 105 -2.30 14.89 4.56
N ALA A 106 -1.02 14.56 4.53
CA ALA A 106 -0.44 13.71 5.56
C ALA A 106 -0.48 14.46 6.91
N GLY A 107 -0.85 13.75 7.97
CA GLY A 107 -0.82 14.34 9.32
C GLY A 107 0.60 14.54 9.83
N MET A 108 0.83 15.60 10.60
CA MET A 108 2.10 15.78 11.32
C MET A 108 2.37 14.60 12.28
N PRO A 109 3.63 14.23 12.49
CA PRO A 109 3.98 13.18 13.45
C PRO A 109 3.45 13.44 14.85
N HIS A 110 2.88 12.41 15.47
CA HIS A 110 2.34 12.44 16.83
C HIS A 110 3.14 11.56 17.78
N PHE A 111 3.00 11.79 19.09
CA PHE A 111 3.57 10.95 20.13
C PHE A 111 3.08 9.49 20.00
N LYS A 112 4.02 8.55 20.11
CA LYS A 112 3.73 7.12 20.13
C LYS A 112 3.46 6.65 21.55
N LYS A 113 2.19 6.37 21.87
CA LYS A 113 1.81 5.81 23.17
C LYS A 113 2.20 4.33 23.27
N LYS A 114 2.80 3.90 24.38
CA LYS A 114 3.25 2.51 24.61
C LYS A 114 2.12 1.48 24.38
N SER A 115 0.92 1.80 24.81
CA SER A 115 -0.25 0.91 24.71
C SER A 115 -0.83 0.77 23.29
N LEU A 116 -0.52 1.68 22.38
CA LEU A 116 -1.11 1.74 21.03
C LEU A 116 -0.10 1.46 19.93
N ALA A 117 1.14 1.96 20.08
CA ALA A 117 2.17 1.83 19.07
C ALA A 117 2.74 0.41 19.03
N ARG A 118 2.71 -0.20 17.85
CA ARG A 118 3.29 -1.53 17.64
C ARG A 118 4.77 -1.43 17.31
N PRO A 119 5.57 -2.42 17.78
CA PRO A 119 6.98 -2.49 17.47
C PRO A 119 7.27 -2.52 15.97
N SER A 120 8.21 -1.68 15.55
CA SER A 120 8.74 -1.68 14.20
C SER A 120 10.13 -1.03 14.22
N LEU A 121 11.15 -1.82 13.95
CA LEU A 121 12.57 -1.48 14.02
C LEU A 121 13.19 -1.64 12.64
N ASN A 122 13.86 -0.61 12.16
CA ASN A 122 14.57 -0.65 10.89
C ASN A 122 16.07 -0.79 11.12
N TYR A 123 16.69 -1.66 10.35
CA TYR A 123 18.13 -1.93 10.38
C TYR A 123 18.70 -1.74 8.98
N THR A 124 19.80 -1.01 8.88
CA THR A 124 20.65 -0.98 7.67
C THR A 124 21.64 -2.14 7.74
N LEU A 125 22.44 -2.36 6.68
CA LEU A 125 23.46 -3.42 6.61
C LEU A 125 24.32 -3.54 7.87
N ARG A 126 24.72 -2.42 8.47
CA ARG A 126 25.51 -2.41 9.72
C ARG A 126 24.75 -2.91 10.94
N GLY A 127 23.44 -3.04 10.86
CA GLY A 127 22.57 -3.40 11.99
C GLY A 127 22.12 -4.84 12.00
N PHE A 128 22.43 -5.66 10.99
CA PHE A 128 22.08 -7.07 10.97
C PHE A 128 23.05 -7.91 10.14
N ARG A 129 23.09 -9.19 10.41
CA ARG A 129 23.87 -10.19 9.64
C ARG A 129 23.23 -11.56 9.76
N PHE A 130 23.49 -12.42 8.81
CA PHE A 130 23.21 -13.84 8.92
C PHE A 130 24.46 -14.58 9.43
N LYS A 131 24.27 -15.41 10.44
CA LYS A 131 25.29 -16.30 10.99
C LYS A 131 24.63 -17.58 11.48
N ASP A 132 25.18 -18.74 11.14
CA ASP A 132 24.68 -20.06 11.54
C ASP A 132 23.17 -20.26 11.24
N GLY A 133 22.72 -19.80 10.08
CA GLY A 133 21.31 -19.87 9.64
C GLY A 133 20.34 -18.96 10.39
N ARG A 134 20.86 -18.11 11.29
CA ARG A 134 20.07 -17.21 12.13
C ARG A 134 20.29 -15.74 11.76
N LEU A 135 19.29 -14.93 12.03
CA LEU A 135 19.35 -13.48 11.91
C LEU A 135 19.88 -12.88 13.21
N HIS A 136 21.07 -12.29 13.15
CA HIS A 136 21.65 -11.51 14.23
C HIS A 136 21.39 -10.03 14.00
N LEU A 137 20.77 -9.37 14.96
CA LEU A 137 20.51 -7.94 14.95
C LEU A 137 21.43 -7.22 15.92
N ALA A 138 21.76 -5.98 15.63
CA ALA A 138 22.51 -5.13 16.55
C ALA A 138 21.83 -5.07 17.93
N GLY A 139 22.63 -5.02 19.00
CA GLY A 139 22.13 -5.16 20.38
C GLY A 139 22.07 -6.63 20.86
N GLY A 140 22.77 -7.55 20.19
CA GLY A 140 22.92 -8.95 20.61
C GLY A 140 21.65 -9.81 20.45
N ILE A 141 20.72 -9.40 19.61
CA ILE A 141 19.44 -10.08 19.41
C ILE A 141 19.59 -11.14 18.32
N VAL A 142 19.24 -12.38 18.65
CA VAL A 142 19.27 -13.50 17.71
C VAL A 142 17.86 -14.03 17.47
N ALA A 143 17.47 -14.14 16.20
CA ALA A 143 16.15 -14.61 15.79
C ALA A 143 16.26 -15.71 14.72
N THR A 144 15.36 -16.70 14.76
CA THR A 144 15.23 -17.71 13.70
C THR A 144 14.25 -17.22 12.65
N VAL A 145 14.69 -17.14 11.41
CA VAL A 145 13.83 -16.81 10.26
C VAL A 145 13.14 -18.08 9.77
N VAL A 146 11.83 -18.02 9.59
CA VAL A 146 11.05 -19.10 8.97
C VAL A 146 11.06 -18.84 7.46
N TRP A 147 12.01 -19.46 6.79
CA TRP A 147 12.19 -19.32 5.34
C TRP A 147 11.05 -20.03 4.60
N SER A 148 10.23 -19.26 3.91
CA SER A 148 9.16 -19.77 3.01
C SER A 148 9.60 -19.77 1.54
N ARG A 149 10.70 -19.12 1.24
CA ARG A 149 11.38 -19.03 -0.06
C ARG A 149 12.78 -18.46 0.13
N GLU A 150 13.62 -18.62 -0.86
CA GLU A 150 14.95 -18.02 -0.88
C GLU A 150 14.91 -16.51 -1.13
N LEU A 151 15.94 -15.80 -0.70
CA LEU A 151 16.18 -14.42 -1.11
C LEU A 151 16.93 -14.42 -2.44
N PRO A 152 16.54 -13.61 -3.42
CA PRO A 152 17.21 -13.57 -4.72
C PRO A 152 18.60 -12.90 -4.66
N ALA A 153 18.87 -12.11 -3.62
CA ALA A 153 20.14 -11.44 -3.41
C ALA A 153 20.29 -11.05 -1.92
N ASP A 154 21.47 -10.61 -1.55
CA ASP A 154 21.73 -10.09 -0.19
C ASP A 154 20.88 -8.87 0.13
N PRO A 155 20.25 -8.83 1.32
CA PRO A 155 19.39 -7.74 1.69
C PRO A 155 20.15 -6.47 2.06
N SER A 156 19.75 -5.33 1.53
CA SER A 156 20.30 -4.01 1.85
C SER A 156 19.78 -3.43 3.17
N SER A 157 18.61 -3.88 3.61
CA SER A 157 18.01 -3.47 4.88
C SER A 157 17.00 -4.50 5.38
N ALA A 158 16.76 -4.46 6.70
CA ALA A 158 15.80 -5.32 7.37
C ALA A 158 14.86 -4.49 8.25
N ARG A 159 13.56 -4.74 8.16
CA ARG A 159 12.56 -4.19 9.06
C ARG A 159 11.97 -5.30 9.90
N VAL A 160 12.19 -5.25 11.21
CA VAL A 160 11.61 -6.19 12.17
C VAL A 160 10.39 -5.56 12.83
N TYR A 161 9.25 -6.23 12.76
CA TYR A 161 8.00 -5.67 13.27
C TYR A 161 7.05 -6.71 13.84
N GLN A 162 6.12 -6.25 14.68
CA GLN A 162 5.07 -7.08 15.23
C GLN A 162 3.71 -6.77 14.57
N ASP A 163 2.99 -7.81 14.15
CA ASP A 163 1.65 -7.66 13.62
C ASP A 163 0.59 -7.47 14.73
N ILE A 164 -0.67 -7.26 14.32
CA ILE A 164 -1.79 -7.09 15.27
C ILE A 164 -2.09 -8.33 16.10
N LEU A 165 -1.65 -9.50 15.67
CA LEU A 165 -1.82 -10.76 16.36
C LEU A 165 -0.69 -11.07 17.34
N GLY A 166 0.33 -10.21 17.40
CA GLY A 166 1.52 -10.39 18.23
C GLY A 166 2.61 -11.23 17.55
N HIS A 167 2.46 -11.58 16.29
CA HIS A 167 3.50 -12.32 15.55
C HIS A 167 4.60 -11.37 15.08
N TRP A 168 5.83 -11.85 15.11
CA TRP A 168 6.97 -11.09 14.64
C TRP A 168 7.37 -11.51 13.22
N TYR A 169 7.75 -10.51 12.45
CA TYR A 169 8.19 -10.66 11.07
C TYR A 169 9.45 -9.85 10.82
N VAL A 170 10.23 -10.30 9.86
CA VAL A 170 11.27 -9.49 9.21
C VAL A 170 10.90 -9.28 7.76
N SER A 171 11.08 -8.06 7.29
CA SER A 171 10.91 -7.69 5.88
C SER A 171 12.25 -7.18 5.36
N PHE A 172 12.87 -7.92 4.46
CA PHE A 172 14.11 -7.58 3.78
C PHE A 172 13.84 -6.78 2.51
N VAL A 173 14.69 -5.82 2.23
CA VAL A 173 14.77 -5.15 0.94
C VAL A 173 15.97 -5.74 0.20
N VAL A 174 15.74 -6.27 -0.97
CA VAL A 174 16.76 -6.89 -1.82
C VAL A 174 16.74 -6.26 -3.19
N ALA A 175 17.88 -6.18 -3.84
CA ALA A 175 17.95 -5.89 -5.26
C ALA A 175 17.27 -7.04 -6.03
N THR A 176 16.46 -6.69 -7.01
CA THR A 176 15.78 -7.65 -7.87
C THR A 176 16.02 -7.26 -9.31
N GLU A 177 16.38 -8.24 -10.11
CA GLU A 177 16.40 -8.08 -11.55
C GLU A 177 15.00 -8.26 -12.12
N VAL A 178 14.74 -7.57 -13.20
CA VAL A 178 13.54 -7.80 -13.98
C VAL A 178 13.65 -9.22 -14.59
N GLN A 179 12.60 -10.01 -14.41
CA GLN A 179 12.47 -11.34 -15.01
C GLN A 179 11.48 -11.22 -16.17
N PRO A 180 11.94 -10.84 -17.38
CA PRO A 180 11.04 -10.63 -18.50
C PRO A 180 10.29 -11.93 -18.84
N LEU A 181 9.01 -11.79 -19.11
CA LEU A 181 8.20 -12.86 -19.70
C LEU A 181 8.27 -12.76 -21.23
N PRO A 182 8.08 -13.88 -21.95
CA PRO A 182 7.96 -13.84 -23.42
C PRO A 182 6.91 -12.85 -23.88
N GLY A 183 7.13 -12.21 -25.02
CA GLY A 183 6.17 -11.32 -25.66
C GLY A 183 4.90 -12.06 -26.06
N THR A 184 3.75 -11.43 -25.87
CA THR A 184 2.45 -12.01 -26.23
C THR A 184 1.79 -11.27 -27.38
N GLY A 185 2.25 -10.05 -27.69
CA GLY A 185 1.63 -9.15 -28.66
C GLY A 185 0.28 -8.58 -28.18
N LYS A 186 -0.15 -8.89 -26.95
CA LYS A 186 -1.47 -8.53 -26.43
C LYS A 186 -1.39 -7.32 -25.49
N VAL A 187 -2.46 -6.53 -25.53
CA VAL A 187 -2.65 -5.36 -24.64
C VAL A 187 -4.00 -5.47 -23.94
N ILE A 188 -4.13 -4.87 -22.75
CA ILE A 188 -5.38 -4.89 -21.98
C ILE A 188 -5.64 -3.54 -21.32
N GLY A 189 -6.90 -3.09 -21.36
CA GLY A 189 -7.43 -1.94 -20.63
C GLY A 189 -8.20 -2.39 -19.40
N ILE A 190 -8.10 -1.64 -18.30
CA ILE A 190 -8.69 -1.99 -17.00
C ILE A 190 -9.40 -0.78 -16.40
N ASP A 191 -10.69 -0.93 -16.13
CA ASP A 191 -11.53 -0.02 -15.35
C ASP A 191 -11.82 -0.58 -13.96
N TRP A 192 -11.84 0.27 -12.92
CA TRP A 192 -12.08 -0.16 -11.54
C TRP A 192 -13.51 0.08 -11.11
N GLY A 193 -14.11 -0.93 -10.52
CA GLY A 193 -15.48 -0.87 -10.02
C GLY A 193 -15.64 -1.39 -8.58
N VAL A 194 -16.84 -1.21 -8.04
CA VAL A 194 -17.25 -1.79 -6.76
C VAL A 194 -18.29 -2.91 -6.91
N ALA A 195 -18.92 -3.02 -8.07
CA ALA A 195 -19.76 -4.16 -8.43
C ALA A 195 -18.88 -5.33 -8.88
N GLU A 196 -18.08 -5.12 -9.86
CA GLU A 196 -16.88 -5.89 -10.18
C GLU A 196 -15.65 -5.12 -9.73
N THR A 197 -14.63 -5.83 -9.26
CA THR A 197 -13.41 -5.17 -8.77
C THR A 197 -12.62 -4.56 -9.92
N ALA A 198 -12.55 -5.25 -11.05
CA ALA A 198 -11.98 -4.74 -12.29
C ALA A 198 -12.75 -5.31 -13.47
N THR A 199 -13.14 -4.43 -14.39
CA THR A 199 -13.65 -4.78 -15.72
C THR A 199 -12.55 -4.52 -16.73
N THR A 200 -12.26 -5.49 -17.58
CA THR A 200 -11.16 -5.40 -18.53
C THR A 200 -11.68 -5.47 -19.98
N THR A 201 -10.82 -5.21 -20.95
CA THR A 201 -11.15 -5.38 -22.37
C THR A 201 -11.22 -6.84 -22.80
N SER A 202 -10.91 -7.79 -21.90
CA SER A 202 -10.99 -9.24 -22.11
C SER A 202 -11.84 -9.86 -21.01
N ASP A 203 -12.97 -10.50 -21.36
CA ASP A 203 -13.88 -11.11 -20.39
C ASP A 203 -13.19 -12.14 -19.48
N ASP A 204 -12.24 -12.88 -20.02
CA ASP A 204 -11.47 -13.87 -19.27
C ASP A 204 -10.62 -13.26 -18.14
N HIS A 205 -10.32 -11.96 -18.21
CA HIS A 205 -9.50 -11.26 -17.25
C HIS A 205 -10.27 -10.33 -16.31
N ASP A 206 -11.58 -10.30 -16.38
CA ASP A 206 -12.40 -9.58 -15.43
C ASP A 206 -12.16 -10.10 -14.00
N LEU A 207 -12.19 -9.21 -13.03
CA LEU A 207 -12.04 -9.56 -11.62
C LEU A 207 -13.35 -9.34 -10.87
N PRO A 208 -14.15 -10.39 -10.66
CA PRO A 208 -15.38 -10.29 -9.90
C PRO A 208 -15.09 -9.88 -8.45
N HIS A 209 -16.10 -9.28 -7.82
CA HIS A 209 -15.99 -8.88 -6.42
C HIS A 209 -16.04 -10.10 -5.51
N ALA A 210 -14.90 -10.48 -4.93
CA ALA A 210 -14.75 -11.71 -4.15
C ALA A 210 -15.51 -11.73 -2.80
N GLU A 211 -15.99 -10.58 -2.33
CA GLU A 211 -16.83 -10.39 -1.13
C GLU A 211 -16.23 -10.99 0.17
N HIS A 212 -14.91 -11.01 0.31
CA HIS A 212 -14.24 -11.60 1.48
C HIS A 212 -14.68 -11.01 2.82
N GLY A 213 -14.91 -9.68 2.85
CA GLY A 213 -15.38 -8.97 4.03
C GLY A 213 -16.86 -9.24 4.30
N LYS A 214 -17.69 -9.29 3.26
CA LYS A 214 -19.12 -9.60 3.36
C LYS A 214 -19.33 -11.02 3.90
N LYS A 215 -18.61 -12.01 3.35
CA LYS A 215 -18.65 -13.42 3.81
C LYS A 215 -18.23 -13.57 5.28
N ALA A 216 -17.34 -12.72 5.78
CA ALA A 216 -16.88 -12.74 7.17
C ALA A 216 -17.68 -11.82 8.12
N ALA A 217 -18.65 -11.05 7.61
CA ALA A 217 -19.31 -9.96 8.34
C ALA A 217 -20.05 -10.45 9.60
N ALA A 218 -20.82 -11.54 9.53
CA ALA A 218 -21.55 -12.10 10.67
C ALA A 218 -20.61 -12.51 11.82
N LYS A 219 -19.51 -13.20 11.48
CA LYS A 219 -18.49 -13.61 12.46
C LYS A 219 -17.81 -12.41 13.11
N LEU A 220 -17.48 -11.39 12.32
CA LEU A 220 -16.86 -10.16 12.82
C LEU A 220 -17.80 -9.37 13.72
N ALA A 221 -19.08 -9.23 13.33
CA ALA A 221 -20.10 -8.56 14.12
C ALA A 221 -20.32 -9.25 15.48
N ARG A 222 -20.28 -10.59 15.53
CA ARG A 222 -20.33 -11.35 16.79
C ARG A 222 -19.22 -10.91 17.75
N TYR A 223 -17.97 -10.88 17.29
CA TYR A 223 -16.83 -10.47 18.13
C TYR A 223 -16.89 -9.00 18.52
N GLN A 224 -17.35 -8.13 17.62
CA GLN A 224 -17.52 -6.70 17.91
C GLN A 224 -18.59 -6.49 19.00
N ARG A 225 -19.73 -7.18 18.94
CA ARG A 225 -20.75 -7.16 20.02
C ARG A 225 -20.18 -7.65 21.35
N MET A 226 -19.38 -8.73 21.34
CA MET A 226 -18.70 -9.21 22.55
C MET A 226 -17.73 -8.19 23.14
N MET A 227 -17.01 -7.47 22.28
CA MET A 227 -16.11 -6.39 22.69
C MET A 227 -16.89 -5.20 23.25
N ALA A 228 -17.98 -4.78 22.60
CA ALA A 228 -18.79 -3.66 23.05
C ALA A 228 -19.34 -3.91 24.46
N ARG A 229 -19.94 -5.08 24.72
CA ARG A 229 -20.48 -5.47 26.04
C ARG A 229 -19.41 -5.57 27.15
N ARG A 230 -18.15 -5.85 26.79
CA ARG A 230 -17.04 -6.04 27.72
C ARG A 230 -16.05 -4.90 27.72
N ARG A 231 -16.42 -3.77 27.15
CA ARG A 231 -15.54 -2.59 27.02
C ARG A 231 -15.18 -2.08 28.42
N PRO A 232 -13.87 -2.02 28.77
CA PRO A 232 -13.47 -1.50 30.07
C PRO A 232 -13.72 0.01 30.13
N PRO A 233 -14.04 0.58 31.29
CA PRO A 233 -14.06 2.01 31.53
C PRO A 233 -12.67 2.62 31.20
N LYS A 234 -12.67 3.93 30.91
CA LYS A 234 -11.44 4.67 30.63
C LYS A 234 -10.45 4.54 31.80
N GLY A 235 -9.21 4.18 31.51
CA GLY A 235 -8.15 3.99 32.53
C GLY A 235 -8.15 2.60 33.22
N LYS A 236 -9.18 1.80 33.11
CA LYS A 236 -9.24 0.47 33.72
C LYS A 236 -8.65 -0.62 32.81
N ARG A 237 -8.11 -1.66 33.44
CA ARG A 237 -7.52 -2.82 32.72
C ARG A 237 -8.64 -3.65 32.04
N SER A 238 -8.38 -4.08 30.81
CA SER A 238 -9.32 -4.92 30.06
C SER A 238 -9.43 -6.34 30.63
N SER A 239 -10.63 -6.88 30.68
CA SER A 239 -10.91 -8.27 31.13
C SER A 239 -10.29 -9.30 30.16
N LYS A 240 -10.09 -10.51 30.64
CA LYS A 240 -9.63 -11.68 29.83
C LYS A 240 -10.57 -11.90 28.64
N GLY A 241 -11.90 -11.84 28.86
CA GLY A 241 -12.91 -12.04 27.84
C GLY A 241 -12.93 -10.93 26.78
N TYR A 242 -12.68 -9.65 27.15
CA TYR A 242 -12.50 -8.57 26.18
C TYR A 242 -11.28 -8.81 25.28
N ARG A 243 -10.14 -9.16 25.89
CA ARG A 243 -8.89 -9.43 25.16
C ARG A 243 -9.05 -10.60 24.19
N GLN A 244 -9.75 -11.66 24.60
CA GLN A 244 -10.02 -12.81 23.74
C GLN A 244 -10.92 -12.43 22.55
N ALA A 245 -12.01 -11.70 22.77
CA ALA A 245 -12.89 -11.22 21.69
C ALA A 245 -12.13 -10.32 20.71
N ARG A 246 -11.30 -9.40 21.21
CA ARG A 246 -10.42 -8.54 20.40
C ARG A 246 -9.45 -9.36 19.55
N LYS A 247 -8.83 -10.41 20.12
CA LYS A 247 -7.93 -11.30 19.39
C LYS A 247 -8.65 -12.04 18.26
N GLN A 248 -9.86 -12.50 18.49
CA GLN A 248 -10.67 -13.19 17.47
C GLN A 248 -11.12 -12.23 16.35
N ALA A 249 -11.54 -10.99 16.68
CA ALA A 249 -11.83 -9.95 15.68
C ALA A 249 -10.59 -9.65 14.85
N ALA A 250 -9.42 -9.49 15.48
CA ALA A 250 -8.16 -9.25 14.77
C ALA A 250 -7.78 -10.43 13.84
N LYS A 251 -8.00 -11.68 14.26
CA LYS A 251 -7.79 -12.86 13.39
C LYS A 251 -8.71 -12.82 12.17
N ALA A 252 -9.99 -12.47 12.34
CA ALA A 252 -10.93 -12.35 11.23
C ALA A 252 -10.47 -11.27 10.22
N HIS A 253 -10.13 -10.08 10.69
CA HIS A 253 -9.59 -9.02 9.82
C HIS A 253 -8.30 -9.43 9.12
N ALA A 254 -7.37 -10.09 9.81
CA ALA A 254 -6.12 -10.55 9.19
C ALA A 254 -6.38 -11.63 8.10
N LYS A 255 -7.36 -12.51 8.29
CA LYS A 255 -7.77 -13.48 7.27
C LYS A 255 -8.31 -12.78 6.03
N ILE A 256 -9.26 -11.83 6.21
CA ILE A 256 -9.83 -11.04 5.10
C ILE A 256 -8.73 -10.31 4.33
N ALA A 257 -7.80 -9.66 5.02
CA ALA A 257 -6.70 -8.93 4.39
C ALA A 257 -5.81 -9.85 3.53
N ARG A 258 -5.50 -11.06 4.02
CA ARG A 258 -4.71 -12.05 3.26
C ARG A 258 -5.46 -12.57 2.05
N GLN A 259 -6.74 -12.87 2.18
CA GLN A 259 -7.59 -13.32 1.07
C GLN A 259 -7.67 -12.27 -0.04
N ARG A 260 -7.87 -10.98 0.31
CA ARG A 260 -7.85 -9.88 -0.65
C ARG A 260 -6.50 -9.77 -1.37
N GLN A 261 -5.41 -9.88 -0.62
CA GLN A 261 -4.07 -9.81 -1.19
C GLN A 261 -3.77 -11.00 -2.10
N ASP A 262 -4.21 -12.20 -1.73
CA ASP A 262 -4.07 -13.40 -2.53
C ASP A 262 -4.84 -13.30 -3.84
N THR A 263 -6.14 -12.92 -3.77
CA THR A 263 -6.97 -12.65 -4.95
C THR A 263 -6.30 -11.64 -5.89
N ALA A 264 -5.80 -10.52 -5.34
CA ALA A 264 -5.13 -9.49 -6.12
C ALA A 264 -3.85 -10.01 -6.81
N ARG A 265 -3.06 -10.82 -6.11
CA ARG A 265 -1.81 -11.39 -6.66
C ARG A 265 -2.05 -12.42 -7.75
N VAL A 266 -2.99 -13.33 -7.54
CA VAL A 266 -3.33 -14.35 -8.53
C VAL A 266 -3.84 -13.70 -9.81
N TRP A 267 -4.75 -12.74 -9.67
CA TRP A 267 -5.27 -11.99 -10.81
C TRP A 267 -4.18 -11.17 -11.52
N ALA A 268 -3.42 -10.37 -10.78
CA ALA A 268 -2.35 -9.56 -11.37
C ALA A 268 -1.30 -10.42 -12.09
N LYS A 269 -0.96 -11.60 -11.55
CA LYS A 269 -0.06 -12.55 -12.21
C LYS A 269 -0.62 -13.00 -13.56
N ARG A 270 -1.90 -13.39 -13.62
CA ARG A 270 -2.57 -13.81 -14.86
C ARG A 270 -2.56 -12.69 -15.89
N VAL A 271 -3.00 -11.48 -15.54
CA VAL A 271 -3.00 -10.32 -16.46
C VAL A 271 -1.61 -10.04 -17.01
N VAL A 272 -0.58 -10.03 -16.17
CA VAL A 272 0.81 -9.74 -16.54
C VAL A 272 1.43 -10.86 -17.38
N THR A 273 1.02 -12.13 -17.16
CA THR A 273 1.48 -13.26 -17.97
C THR A 273 0.96 -13.17 -19.41
N ASP A 274 -0.30 -12.78 -19.56
CA ASP A 274 -1.03 -12.87 -20.81
C ASP A 274 -0.96 -11.58 -21.66
N HIS A 275 -0.40 -10.47 -21.14
CA HIS A 275 -0.36 -9.18 -21.83
C HIS A 275 1.00 -8.49 -21.67
N ASP A 276 1.46 -7.81 -22.72
CA ASP A 276 2.71 -7.08 -22.75
C ASP A 276 2.54 -5.64 -22.23
N ALA A 277 1.40 -5.02 -22.51
CA ALA A 277 1.10 -3.68 -22.06
C ALA A 277 -0.32 -3.59 -21.46
N ILE A 278 -0.43 -2.82 -20.39
CA ILE A 278 -1.60 -2.75 -19.53
C ILE A 278 -1.93 -1.28 -19.27
N ALA A 279 -3.07 -0.83 -19.77
CA ALA A 279 -3.61 0.50 -19.43
C ALA A 279 -4.55 0.36 -18.25
N VAL A 280 -4.32 1.06 -17.17
CA VAL A 280 -5.14 0.95 -15.96
C VAL A 280 -5.50 2.31 -15.40
N GLU A 281 -6.75 2.50 -14.99
CA GLU A 281 -7.23 3.72 -14.37
C GLU A 281 -6.44 4.07 -13.09
N ASP A 282 -5.93 5.31 -12.97
CA ASP A 282 -5.31 5.81 -11.73
C ASP A 282 -6.36 6.19 -10.68
N PHE A 283 -7.33 5.35 -10.48
CA PHE A 283 -8.41 5.56 -9.53
C PHE A 283 -7.94 5.57 -8.09
N ARG A 284 -8.42 6.54 -7.31
CA ARG A 284 -8.09 6.74 -5.89
C ARG A 284 -9.34 6.65 -5.02
N PRO A 285 -9.74 5.43 -4.59
CA PRO A 285 -11.04 5.17 -3.97
C PRO A 285 -11.22 5.75 -2.55
N LYS A 286 -10.28 6.55 -2.04
CA LYS A 286 -10.32 7.09 -0.67
C LYS A 286 -11.62 7.86 -0.36
N PHE A 287 -12.19 8.54 -1.33
CA PHE A 287 -13.44 9.28 -1.16
C PHE A 287 -14.64 8.36 -0.90
N LEU A 288 -14.64 7.14 -1.45
CA LEU A 288 -15.70 6.15 -1.24
C LEU A 288 -15.83 5.71 0.23
N SER A 289 -14.78 5.87 1.04
CA SER A 289 -14.81 5.53 2.47
C SER A 289 -15.83 6.35 3.30
N ARG A 290 -16.38 7.39 2.72
CA ARG A 290 -17.39 8.28 3.34
C ARG A 290 -18.75 8.20 2.69
N THR A 291 -18.96 7.26 1.79
CA THR A 291 -20.23 7.02 1.08
C THR A 291 -20.90 5.76 1.61
N THR A 292 -22.15 5.54 1.20
CA THR A 292 -22.89 4.29 1.45
C THR A 292 -22.15 3.06 0.91
N MET A 293 -21.28 3.25 -0.09
CA MET A 293 -20.47 2.20 -0.72
C MET A 293 -19.19 1.85 0.06
N ALA A 294 -18.90 2.50 1.19
CA ALA A 294 -17.63 2.37 1.93
C ALA A 294 -17.22 0.91 2.23
N ARG A 295 -18.18 0.06 2.65
CA ARG A 295 -17.89 -1.35 2.95
C ARG A 295 -17.54 -2.13 1.67
N LYS A 296 -18.30 -1.92 0.60
CA LYS A 296 -18.10 -2.60 -0.69
C LYS A 296 -16.78 -2.17 -1.32
N ALA A 297 -16.48 -0.86 -1.33
CA ALA A 297 -15.22 -0.32 -1.80
C ALA A 297 -14.01 -0.81 -0.99
N ALA A 298 -14.12 -0.90 0.35
CA ALA A 298 -13.08 -1.48 1.18
C ALA A 298 -12.89 -2.98 0.93
N ASP A 299 -13.95 -3.69 0.54
CA ASP A 299 -13.89 -5.12 0.24
C ASP A 299 -13.28 -5.39 -1.14
N ALA A 300 -13.56 -4.56 -2.13
CA ALA A 300 -12.95 -4.62 -3.46
C ALA A 300 -11.42 -4.44 -3.43
N ALA A 301 -10.89 -3.73 -2.42
CA ALA A 301 -9.46 -3.52 -2.21
C ALA A 301 -8.71 -2.95 -3.44
N ILE A 302 -9.36 -2.13 -4.27
CA ILE A 302 -8.88 -1.60 -5.57
C ILE A 302 -7.43 -1.10 -5.49
N SER A 303 -7.11 -0.24 -4.52
CA SER A 303 -5.74 0.31 -4.39
C SER A 303 -4.68 -0.78 -4.16
N ALA A 304 -5.00 -1.84 -3.42
CA ALA A 304 -4.09 -2.95 -3.18
C ALA A 304 -3.92 -3.77 -4.46
N THR A 305 -5.00 -4.01 -5.19
CA THR A 305 -5.00 -4.75 -6.46
C THR A 305 -4.21 -4.00 -7.53
N LYS A 306 -4.43 -2.68 -7.68
CA LYS A 306 -3.64 -1.81 -8.56
C LYS A 306 -2.14 -1.86 -8.24
N ASN A 307 -1.78 -1.79 -6.95
CA ASN A 307 -0.39 -1.85 -6.54
C ASN A 307 0.26 -3.22 -6.84
N GLU A 308 -0.45 -4.32 -6.61
CA GLU A 308 0.04 -5.66 -6.97
C GLU A 308 0.25 -5.78 -8.50
N LEU A 309 -0.67 -5.23 -9.31
CA LEU A 309 -0.54 -5.22 -10.77
C LEU A 309 0.69 -4.44 -11.22
N VAL A 310 0.89 -3.22 -10.71
CA VAL A 310 2.07 -2.39 -11.04
C VAL A 310 3.37 -3.06 -10.60
N MET A 311 3.39 -3.67 -9.41
CA MET A 311 4.57 -4.38 -8.92
C MET A 311 4.88 -5.63 -9.74
N MET A 312 3.85 -6.38 -10.12
CA MET A 312 3.99 -7.58 -10.94
C MET A 312 4.45 -7.22 -12.36
N GLY A 313 3.87 -6.16 -12.95
CA GLY A 313 4.31 -5.62 -14.24
C GLY A 313 5.79 -5.26 -14.25
N ARG A 314 6.25 -4.49 -13.27
CA ARG A 314 7.67 -4.15 -13.11
C ARG A 314 8.57 -5.38 -12.98
N LYS A 315 8.15 -6.36 -12.18
CA LYS A 315 8.90 -7.60 -11.98
C LYS A 315 9.11 -8.37 -13.28
N HIS A 316 8.14 -8.36 -14.16
CA HIS A 316 8.11 -9.15 -15.39
C HIS A 316 8.36 -8.32 -16.67
N GLY A 317 8.84 -7.09 -16.54
CA GLY A 317 9.20 -6.24 -17.68
C GLY A 317 8.01 -5.79 -18.52
N ARG A 318 6.79 -5.81 -17.96
CA ARG A 318 5.57 -5.36 -18.65
C ARG A 318 5.36 -3.87 -18.49
N THR A 319 4.82 -3.24 -19.52
CA THR A 319 4.44 -1.82 -19.49
C THR A 319 3.10 -1.64 -18.79
N VAL A 320 3.07 -0.89 -17.69
CA VAL A 320 1.83 -0.54 -16.99
C VAL A 320 1.65 0.97 -17.02
N VAL A 321 0.65 1.45 -17.75
CA VAL A 321 0.31 2.85 -17.93
C VAL A 321 -0.84 3.22 -17.01
N LEU A 322 -0.63 4.21 -16.12
CA LEU A 322 -1.69 4.75 -15.26
C LEU A 322 -2.39 5.89 -16.00
N VAL A 323 -3.68 5.74 -16.24
CA VAL A 323 -4.52 6.65 -17.02
C VAL A 323 -5.38 7.51 -16.08
N ASP A 324 -5.50 8.81 -16.38
CA ASP A 324 -6.37 9.73 -15.62
C ASP A 324 -7.85 9.28 -15.73
N PRO A 325 -8.56 9.09 -14.60
CA PRO A 325 -9.96 8.68 -14.55
C PRO A 325 -10.96 9.72 -15.06
N LYS A 326 -10.55 10.95 -15.30
CA LYS A 326 -11.46 12.04 -15.67
C LYS A 326 -12.20 11.74 -16.99
N ASN A 327 -13.53 11.74 -16.96
CA ASN A 327 -14.41 11.56 -18.11
C ASN A 327 -14.33 10.20 -18.86
N THR A 328 -13.69 9.19 -18.31
CA THR A 328 -13.57 7.87 -18.95
C THR A 328 -14.93 7.20 -19.19
N THR A 329 -15.92 7.47 -18.34
CA THR A 329 -17.29 6.97 -18.49
C THR A 329 -18.15 7.79 -19.45
N LYS A 330 -17.64 8.93 -19.96
CA LYS A 330 -18.32 9.82 -20.91
C LYS A 330 -17.78 9.71 -22.32
N ASP A 331 -16.52 9.30 -22.46
CA ASP A 331 -15.85 9.22 -23.74
C ASP A 331 -16.19 7.91 -24.46
N CYS A 332 -16.36 7.98 -25.77
CA CYS A 332 -16.50 6.80 -26.60
C CYS A 332 -15.13 6.23 -26.95
N ALA A 333 -14.95 4.94 -26.72
CA ALA A 333 -13.70 4.26 -27.04
C ALA A 333 -13.47 4.13 -28.57
N VAL A 334 -14.52 4.18 -29.38
CA VAL A 334 -14.46 3.98 -30.82
C VAL A 334 -14.17 5.30 -31.57
N CYS A 335 -14.98 6.34 -31.33
CA CYS A 335 -14.85 7.61 -32.06
C CYS A 335 -14.26 8.76 -31.25
N GLY A 336 -13.99 8.60 -29.96
CA GLY A 336 -13.46 9.64 -29.08
C GLY A 336 -14.46 10.72 -28.67
N ALA A 337 -15.70 10.71 -29.19
CA ALA A 337 -16.70 11.70 -28.84
C ALA A 337 -17.05 11.65 -27.35
N ARG A 338 -17.28 12.82 -26.76
CA ARG A 338 -17.64 12.96 -25.35
C ARG A 338 -19.12 13.26 -25.18
N ALA A 339 -19.81 12.43 -24.39
CA ALA A 339 -21.19 12.70 -24.03
C ALA A 339 -21.32 13.99 -23.20
N LYS A 340 -22.35 14.81 -23.49
CA LYS A 340 -22.64 16.07 -22.77
C LYS A 340 -22.87 15.82 -21.27
N HIS A 341 -23.64 14.80 -20.95
CA HIS A 341 -24.02 14.44 -19.57
C HIS A 341 -23.38 13.12 -19.14
N ALA A 342 -23.17 12.99 -17.83
CA ALA A 342 -22.72 11.73 -17.24
C ALA A 342 -23.91 10.76 -17.19
N LEU A 343 -23.69 9.49 -17.52
CA LEU A 343 -24.67 8.44 -17.35
C LEU A 343 -24.96 8.21 -15.85
N PRO A 344 -26.22 8.03 -15.44
CA PRO A 344 -26.57 7.62 -14.10
C PRO A 344 -25.83 6.31 -13.71
N LEU A 345 -25.56 6.13 -12.43
CA LEU A 345 -24.87 4.91 -11.94
C LEU A 345 -25.70 3.63 -12.15
N SER A 346 -27.03 3.77 -12.28
CA SER A 346 -27.95 2.67 -12.58
C SER A 346 -27.86 2.20 -14.02
N GLU A 347 -27.47 3.09 -14.94
CA GLU A 347 -27.37 2.74 -16.36
C GLU A 347 -26.06 1.99 -16.63
N ARG A 348 -26.19 0.79 -17.18
CA ARG A 348 -25.08 -0.12 -17.43
C ARG A 348 -24.71 -0.25 -18.89
N THR A 349 -25.52 0.33 -19.77
CA THR A 349 -25.27 0.35 -21.22
C THR A 349 -24.77 1.74 -21.61
N TYR A 350 -23.65 1.79 -22.31
CA TYR A 350 -23.15 3.00 -22.95
C TYR A 350 -23.60 3.04 -24.40
N THR A 351 -24.22 4.14 -24.81
CA THR A 351 -24.60 4.40 -26.19
C THR A 351 -23.96 5.71 -26.65
N CYS A 352 -23.17 5.66 -27.70
CA CYS A 352 -22.55 6.84 -28.28
C CYS A 352 -23.51 7.56 -29.23
N THR A 353 -23.84 8.81 -28.94
CA THR A 353 -24.75 9.60 -29.82
C THR A 353 -24.07 10.07 -31.12
N ALA A 354 -22.75 10.01 -31.22
CA ALA A 354 -22.01 10.44 -32.40
C ALA A 354 -21.77 9.32 -33.41
N CYS A 355 -21.50 8.09 -32.97
CA CYS A 355 -21.22 6.97 -33.89
C CYS A 355 -22.13 5.76 -33.71
N GLY A 356 -23.14 5.84 -32.84
CA GLY A 356 -24.10 4.75 -32.61
C GLY A 356 -23.56 3.54 -31.86
N THR A 357 -22.30 3.51 -31.46
CA THR A 357 -21.72 2.36 -30.71
C THR A 357 -22.50 2.10 -29.44
N VAL A 358 -22.89 0.85 -29.22
CA VAL A 358 -23.51 0.35 -27.99
C VAL A 358 -22.61 -0.69 -27.36
N SER A 359 -22.33 -0.56 -26.05
CA SER A 359 -21.51 -1.51 -25.30
C SER A 359 -21.84 -1.47 -23.81
N PRO A 360 -21.46 -2.49 -23.02
CA PRO A 360 -21.47 -2.37 -21.57
C PRO A 360 -20.61 -1.17 -21.12
N ARG A 361 -21.14 -0.33 -20.24
CA ARG A 361 -20.51 0.93 -19.83
C ARG A 361 -19.09 0.73 -19.32
N ASP A 362 -18.90 -0.25 -18.42
CA ASP A 362 -17.61 -0.48 -17.77
C ASP A 362 -16.60 -1.08 -18.79
N LYS A 363 -17.07 -1.83 -19.80
CA LYS A 363 -16.26 -2.28 -20.95
C LYS A 363 -15.83 -1.12 -21.86
N ASN A 364 -16.74 -0.20 -22.17
CA ASN A 364 -16.35 1.01 -22.89
C ASN A 364 -15.27 1.78 -22.12
N SER A 365 -15.43 1.95 -20.80
CA SER A 365 -14.42 2.61 -19.97
C SER A 365 -13.06 1.90 -20.02
N ALA A 366 -13.04 0.56 -19.98
CA ALA A 366 -11.80 -0.21 -20.12
C ALA A 366 -11.13 -0.01 -21.49
N HIS A 367 -11.91 0.05 -22.58
CA HIS A 367 -11.39 0.38 -23.91
C HIS A 367 -10.86 1.82 -23.99
N VAL A 368 -11.54 2.79 -23.34
CA VAL A 368 -11.07 4.19 -23.25
C VAL A 368 -9.70 4.25 -22.59
N MET A 369 -9.39 3.36 -21.60
CA MET A 369 -8.04 3.30 -21.02
C MET A 369 -6.99 2.96 -22.06
N LEU A 370 -7.25 1.97 -22.94
CA LEU A 370 -6.32 1.61 -24.02
C LEU A 370 -6.07 2.78 -24.98
N VAL A 371 -7.15 3.45 -25.39
CA VAL A 371 -7.08 4.58 -26.33
C VAL A 371 -6.24 5.71 -25.72
N ARG A 372 -6.50 6.07 -24.46
CA ARG A 372 -5.78 7.15 -23.78
C ARG A 372 -4.32 6.82 -23.48
N ALA A 373 -4.02 5.55 -23.27
CA ALA A 373 -2.65 5.08 -23.08
C ALA A 373 -1.85 4.99 -24.39
N GLY A 374 -2.49 5.19 -25.56
CA GLY A 374 -1.87 4.96 -26.86
C GLY A 374 -1.56 3.50 -27.15
N LEU A 375 -2.22 2.57 -26.44
CA LEU A 375 -2.07 1.13 -26.61
C LEU A 375 -3.21 0.60 -27.48
N TYR A 376 -2.85 0.15 -28.69
CA TYR A 376 -3.82 -0.45 -29.61
C TYR A 376 -3.51 -1.94 -29.76
N PRO A 377 -4.53 -2.81 -29.93
CA PRO A 377 -4.30 -4.19 -30.32
C PRO A 377 -3.54 -4.26 -31.65
N ALA A 378 -2.66 -5.24 -31.80
CA ALA A 378 -1.97 -5.48 -33.07
C ALA A 378 -3.01 -5.64 -34.19
N GLY A 379 -2.93 -4.80 -35.24
CA GLY A 379 -3.87 -4.78 -36.37
C GLY A 379 -4.99 -3.74 -36.30
N ALA A 380 -5.09 -2.95 -35.20
CA ALA A 380 -6.13 -1.91 -35.05
C ALA A 380 -5.71 -0.52 -35.50
N GLU A 381 -4.57 -0.38 -36.16
CA GLU A 381 -4.01 0.93 -36.59
C GLU A 381 -4.87 1.70 -37.62
N SER A 382 -5.88 1.07 -38.23
CA SER A 382 -6.63 1.64 -39.35
C SER A 382 -7.88 2.45 -38.97
N ARG A 383 -8.18 2.70 -37.68
CA ARG A 383 -9.37 3.45 -37.26
C ARG A 383 -9.09 4.66 -36.37
N ARG A 384 -8.07 5.46 -36.69
CA ARG A 384 -8.06 6.85 -36.23
C ARG A 384 -9.05 7.63 -37.08
N PRO A 385 -10.09 8.29 -36.52
CA PRO A 385 -10.74 9.36 -37.25
C PRO A 385 -9.66 10.42 -37.48
N ASP A 386 -9.41 10.78 -38.73
CA ASP A 386 -8.60 11.92 -39.09
C ASP A 386 -9.00 13.10 -38.21
N GLN A 387 -7.99 13.70 -37.56
CA GLN A 387 -8.18 14.97 -36.90
C GLN A 387 -8.60 15.94 -38.00
N ALA A 388 -9.89 16.23 -38.06
CA ALA A 388 -10.41 17.29 -38.89
C ALA A 388 -9.64 18.56 -38.52
N LYS A 389 -8.77 19.03 -39.40
CA LYS A 389 -8.13 20.35 -39.32
C LYS A 389 -9.27 21.36 -39.13
N PRO A 390 -9.18 22.31 -38.20
CA PRO A 390 -10.17 23.36 -38.11
C PRO A 390 -10.15 24.09 -39.46
N GLY A 391 -11.28 24.08 -40.15
CA GLY A 391 -11.47 24.71 -41.40
C GLY A 391 -11.13 26.19 -41.29
N GLN A 392 -10.28 26.67 -42.18
CA GLN A 392 -10.18 28.08 -42.51
C GLN A 392 -11.55 28.48 -43.05
N ALA A 393 -12.23 29.37 -42.33
CA ALA A 393 -13.41 30.07 -42.84
C ALA A 393 -12.91 31.10 -43.87
N ALA A 394 -13.43 31.00 -45.05
CA ALA A 394 -13.42 32.07 -46.04
C ALA A 394 -14.53 33.07 -45.73
#